data_40f89e1315649789f54b6173e55406a5
#
_entry.id   40f89e1315649789f54b6173e55406a5
#
_cell.length_a   1.000
_cell.length_b   1.000
_cell.length_c   1.000
_cell.angle_alpha   90.00
_cell.angle_beta   90.00
_cell.angle_gamma   90.00
#
_symmetry.space_group_name_H-M   'P 1'
#
loop_
_entity.id
_entity.type
_entity.pdbx_description
1 polymer ?
#
loop_
_entity_poly.entity_id
_entity_poly.type
_entity_poly.pdbx_seq_one_letter_code
_entity_poly.pdbx_strand_id
1 'polypeptide(L)'
;MKKILITGANSYIGVSVERYLHRWSEHYSVDTVDMVDGSWKEKPFHGYDAILHVAGLVHQPQTKNDPVQAEAYDRINHQLAVETAQKAKAEGVRQFLFMSSASVYGLDAPVGKVIMITKETPLNPRDNYGISKKHAEESLRKLQDDQFRIAILRPPMIYGKGCKGNYQTMAKLARKLPVFPKVRNQRSMLYMENLAEFIRLLIDDEAEGIFCPQNNEYVNTSDMVNLIAHANGKGIMLIGGFTWALKLLRCATGIVDKAFGSLCYDFELSNYTKEYCVKDLQESILETEQ
;
A
#
# COMPACT_ATOMS: atom_id res chain seq x y z
N MET A 1 24.35 -12.81 -4.74
CA MET A 1 23.12 -12.42 -5.47
C MET A 1 21.95 -13.02 -4.72
N LYS A 2 21.02 -12.19 -4.21
CA LYS A 2 19.80 -12.66 -3.53
C LYS A 2 18.75 -13.08 -4.55
N LYS A 3 18.11 -14.22 -4.31
CA LYS A 3 17.01 -14.73 -5.13
C LYS A 3 15.67 -14.42 -4.47
N ILE A 4 14.80 -13.73 -5.19
CA ILE A 4 13.53 -13.24 -4.69
C ILE A 4 12.40 -13.83 -5.52
N LEU A 5 11.37 -14.38 -4.86
CA LEU A 5 10.14 -14.78 -5.52
C LEU A 5 9.03 -13.78 -5.18
N ILE A 6 8.42 -13.18 -6.20
CA ILE A 6 7.25 -12.31 -6.05
C ILE A 6 6.00 -13.11 -6.38
N THR A 7 5.09 -13.28 -5.41
CA THR A 7 3.80 -13.92 -5.64
C THR A 7 2.74 -12.90 -6.03
N GLY A 8 1.87 -13.24 -6.97
CA GLY A 8 0.92 -12.32 -7.58
C GLY A 8 1.51 -11.64 -8.81
N ALA A 9 2.00 -12.46 -9.75
CA ALA A 9 2.43 -12.03 -11.08
C ALA A 9 1.38 -11.11 -11.72
N ASN A 10 1.84 -10.10 -12.47
CA ASN A 10 0.98 -9.07 -13.10
C ASN A 10 0.25 -8.13 -12.13
N SER A 11 0.47 -8.21 -10.81
CA SER A 11 -0.02 -7.20 -9.89
C SER A 11 0.76 -5.89 -10.02
N TYR A 12 0.09 -4.74 -9.78
CA TYR A 12 0.72 -3.43 -9.87
C TYR A 12 1.99 -3.32 -9.01
N ILE A 13 1.92 -3.75 -7.75
CA ILE A 13 3.07 -3.70 -6.82
C ILE A 13 4.14 -4.69 -7.28
N GLY A 14 3.76 -5.94 -7.61
CA GLY A 14 4.71 -6.97 -8.02
C GLY A 14 5.54 -6.56 -9.23
N VAL A 15 4.88 -6.12 -10.31
CA VAL A 15 5.56 -5.65 -11.53
C VAL A 15 6.43 -4.42 -11.27
N SER A 16 5.98 -3.51 -10.38
CA SER A 16 6.76 -2.31 -10.07
C SER A 16 8.02 -2.63 -9.26
N VAL A 17 7.92 -3.53 -8.26
CA VAL A 17 9.07 -3.98 -7.46
C VAL A 17 10.04 -4.79 -8.31
N GLU A 18 9.53 -5.71 -9.15
CA GLU A 18 10.35 -6.47 -10.10
C GLU A 18 11.18 -5.53 -10.99
N ARG A 19 10.52 -4.55 -11.62
CA ARG A 19 11.20 -3.54 -12.47
C ARG A 19 12.22 -2.73 -11.69
N TYR A 20 11.90 -2.38 -10.44
CA TYR A 20 12.79 -1.62 -9.58
C TYR A 20 14.04 -2.43 -9.24
N LEU A 21 13.90 -3.67 -8.81
CA LEU A 21 15.03 -4.56 -8.46
C LEU A 21 15.90 -4.93 -9.67
N HIS A 22 15.34 -4.99 -10.87
CA HIS A 22 16.12 -5.20 -12.10
C HIS A 22 17.17 -4.12 -12.38
N ARG A 23 17.08 -2.94 -11.74
CA ARG A 23 18.13 -1.91 -11.80
C ARG A 23 19.45 -2.40 -11.17
N TRP A 24 19.39 -3.43 -10.32
CA TRP A 24 20.51 -4.06 -9.64
C TRP A 24 20.55 -5.57 -9.94
N SER A 25 20.52 -5.93 -11.21
CA SER A 25 20.51 -7.32 -11.66
C SER A 25 21.74 -8.14 -11.22
N GLU A 26 22.82 -7.48 -10.86
CA GLU A 26 24.01 -8.13 -10.30
C GLU A 26 23.82 -8.53 -8.82
N HIS A 27 22.88 -7.88 -8.12
CA HIS A 27 22.59 -8.13 -6.70
C HIS A 27 21.35 -8.99 -6.48
N TYR A 28 20.37 -8.90 -7.39
CA TYR A 28 19.08 -9.58 -7.26
C TYR A 28 18.73 -10.39 -8.50
N SER A 29 18.21 -11.61 -8.27
CA SER A 29 17.49 -12.39 -9.27
C SER A 29 16.04 -12.46 -8.83
N VAL A 30 15.12 -12.06 -9.68
CA VAL A 30 13.68 -11.95 -9.36
C VAL A 30 12.90 -12.86 -10.27
N ASP A 31 12.14 -13.77 -9.66
CA ASP A 31 11.12 -14.57 -10.33
C ASP A 31 9.73 -14.16 -9.85
N THR A 32 8.73 -14.38 -10.70
CA THR A 32 7.33 -14.15 -10.35
C THR A 32 6.52 -15.43 -10.47
N VAL A 33 5.43 -15.53 -9.72
CA VAL A 33 4.49 -16.65 -9.81
C VAL A 33 3.06 -16.15 -9.71
N ASP A 34 2.19 -16.65 -10.60
CA ASP A 34 0.75 -16.43 -10.51
C ASP A 34 0.16 -17.31 -9.40
N MET A 35 -0.85 -16.78 -8.71
CA MET A 35 -1.49 -17.46 -7.59
C MET A 35 -2.92 -17.91 -7.91
N VAL A 36 -3.40 -17.65 -9.14
CA VAL A 36 -4.83 -17.83 -9.49
C VAL A 36 -5.18 -19.28 -9.79
N ASP A 37 -4.38 -19.96 -10.58
CA ASP A 37 -4.67 -21.31 -11.09
C ASP A 37 -4.18 -22.45 -10.19
N GLY A 38 -3.53 -22.14 -9.08
CA GLY A 38 -2.99 -23.12 -8.14
C GLY A 38 -1.66 -23.76 -8.56
N SER A 39 -1.15 -23.48 -9.76
CA SER A 39 0.14 -24.00 -10.26
C SER A 39 1.34 -23.59 -9.39
N TRP A 40 1.20 -22.52 -8.60
CA TRP A 40 2.21 -22.10 -7.65
C TRP A 40 2.57 -23.17 -6.61
N LYS A 41 1.66 -24.11 -6.34
CA LYS A 41 1.89 -25.23 -5.39
C LYS A 41 2.98 -26.18 -5.90
N GLU A 42 3.09 -26.34 -7.21
CA GLU A 42 4.09 -27.18 -7.87
C GLU A 42 5.44 -26.46 -8.06
N LYS A 43 5.45 -25.12 -8.03
CA LYS A 43 6.69 -24.34 -8.16
C LYS A 43 7.56 -24.54 -6.92
N PRO A 44 8.83 -25.01 -7.05
CA PRO A 44 9.74 -25.08 -5.91
C PRO A 44 10.05 -23.70 -5.34
N PHE A 45 10.04 -23.58 -4.01
CA PHE A 45 10.45 -22.37 -3.30
C PHE A 45 11.84 -22.48 -2.70
N HIS A 46 12.41 -23.69 -2.65
CA HIS A 46 13.78 -23.85 -2.20
C HIS A 46 14.77 -23.05 -3.06
N GLY A 47 15.76 -22.46 -2.42
CA GLY A 47 16.78 -21.64 -3.07
C GLY A 47 16.41 -20.18 -3.28
N TYR A 48 15.19 -19.74 -2.90
CA TYR A 48 14.90 -18.32 -2.74
C TYR A 48 15.29 -17.84 -1.34
N ASP A 49 15.88 -16.65 -1.27
CA ASP A 49 16.25 -15.99 -0.02
C ASP A 49 15.04 -15.32 0.64
N ALA A 50 14.18 -14.73 -0.18
CA ALA A 50 12.99 -14.03 0.27
C ALA A 50 11.79 -14.24 -0.66
N ILE A 51 10.59 -14.25 -0.07
CA ILE A 51 9.32 -14.19 -0.82
C ILE A 51 8.63 -12.88 -0.51
N LEU A 52 8.28 -12.12 -1.56
CA LEU A 52 7.41 -10.96 -1.48
C LEU A 52 5.98 -11.36 -1.87
N HIS A 53 5.08 -11.46 -0.90
CA HIS A 53 3.69 -11.83 -1.12
C HIS A 53 2.82 -10.59 -1.34
N VAL A 54 2.51 -10.30 -2.59
CA VAL A 54 1.63 -9.20 -3.02
C VAL A 54 0.32 -9.68 -3.64
N ALA A 55 0.14 -10.99 -3.76
CA ALA A 55 -1.12 -11.56 -4.18
C ALA A 55 -2.24 -11.15 -3.22
N GLY A 56 -3.37 -10.72 -3.75
CA GLY A 56 -4.48 -10.33 -2.91
C GLY A 56 -5.63 -9.73 -3.70
N LEU A 57 -6.81 -9.88 -3.15
CA LEU A 57 -8.03 -9.26 -3.64
C LEU A 57 -8.11 -7.83 -3.07
N VAL A 58 -8.14 -6.82 -3.94
CA VAL A 58 -8.17 -5.40 -3.58
C VAL A 58 -9.40 -4.75 -4.19
N HIS A 59 -10.05 -3.87 -3.44
CA HIS A 59 -11.09 -2.94 -3.90
C HIS A 59 -12.11 -3.49 -4.91
N GLN A 60 -12.89 -4.45 -4.50
CA GLN A 60 -14.19 -4.69 -5.16
C GLN A 60 -15.25 -3.78 -4.51
N PRO A 61 -16.28 -3.34 -5.27
CA PRO A 61 -17.43 -2.67 -4.68
C PRO A 61 -17.98 -3.54 -3.55
N GLN A 62 -17.95 -3.01 -2.33
CA GLN A 62 -18.37 -3.79 -1.17
C GLN A 62 -19.89 -3.75 -1.05
N THR A 63 -20.52 -4.90 -1.10
CA THR A 63 -21.89 -5.08 -0.67
C THR A 63 -21.84 -5.31 0.85
N LYS A 64 -22.49 -4.45 1.62
CA LYS A 64 -22.55 -4.64 3.08
C LYS A 64 -23.14 -6.01 3.41
N ASN A 65 -22.44 -6.76 4.27
CA ASN A 65 -22.85 -8.07 4.78
C ASN A 65 -23.02 -9.17 3.70
N ASP A 66 -22.24 -9.13 2.63
CA ASP A 66 -22.20 -10.22 1.66
C ASP A 66 -21.23 -11.32 2.17
N PRO A 67 -21.75 -12.48 2.62
CA PRO A 67 -20.91 -13.56 3.15
C PRO A 67 -20.01 -14.18 2.06
N VAL A 68 -20.45 -14.21 0.81
CA VAL A 68 -19.67 -14.75 -0.31
C VAL A 68 -18.44 -13.87 -0.57
N GLN A 69 -18.65 -12.55 -0.50
CA GLN A 69 -17.53 -11.61 -0.64
C GLN A 69 -16.57 -11.71 0.54
N ALA A 70 -17.07 -11.84 1.77
CA ALA A 70 -16.24 -12.01 2.97
C ALA A 70 -15.38 -13.27 2.87
N GLU A 71 -15.96 -14.39 2.46
CA GLU A 71 -15.25 -15.66 2.24
C GLU A 71 -14.18 -15.55 1.15
N ALA A 72 -14.49 -14.87 0.05
CA ALA A 72 -13.52 -14.65 -1.02
C ALA A 72 -12.30 -13.83 -0.55
N TYR A 73 -12.54 -12.78 0.25
CA TYR A 73 -11.46 -12.00 0.86
C TYR A 73 -10.64 -12.83 1.84
N ASP A 74 -11.27 -13.61 2.71
CA ASP A 74 -10.57 -14.46 3.66
C ASP A 74 -9.73 -15.52 2.94
N ARG A 75 -10.29 -16.20 1.97
CA ARG A 75 -9.59 -17.22 1.18
C ARG A 75 -8.37 -16.66 0.47
N ILE A 76 -8.48 -15.49 -0.19
CA ILE A 76 -7.41 -14.96 -1.04
C ILE A 76 -6.40 -14.15 -0.23
N ASN A 77 -6.83 -13.31 0.71
CA ASN A 77 -5.92 -12.41 1.43
C ASN A 77 -5.35 -13.05 2.69
N HIS A 78 -6.03 -14.04 3.29
CA HIS A 78 -5.59 -14.69 4.51
C HIS A 78 -5.10 -16.11 4.24
N GLN A 79 -5.99 -17.03 3.85
CA GLN A 79 -5.64 -18.46 3.75
C GLN A 79 -4.51 -18.70 2.72
N LEU A 80 -4.61 -18.10 1.53
CA LEU A 80 -3.58 -18.21 0.50
C LEU A 80 -2.22 -17.64 0.98
N ALA A 81 -2.22 -16.53 1.71
CA ALA A 81 -0.98 -15.97 2.25
C ALA A 81 -0.34 -16.92 3.28
N VAL A 82 -1.16 -17.54 4.15
CA VAL A 82 -0.69 -18.50 5.15
C VAL A 82 -0.17 -19.78 4.48
N GLU A 83 -0.90 -20.35 3.52
CA GLU A 83 -0.45 -21.52 2.75
C GLU A 83 0.89 -21.24 2.03
N THR A 84 1.03 -20.06 1.44
CA THR A 84 2.26 -19.64 0.76
C THR A 84 3.42 -19.53 1.75
N ALA A 85 3.19 -18.94 2.92
CA ALA A 85 4.22 -18.79 3.95
C ALA A 85 4.62 -20.14 4.56
N GLN A 86 3.67 -21.05 4.78
CA GLN A 86 3.94 -22.40 5.26
C GLN A 86 4.81 -23.19 4.28
N LYS A 87 4.49 -23.12 2.98
CA LYS A 87 5.31 -23.72 1.92
C LYS A 87 6.71 -23.10 1.90
N ALA A 88 6.81 -21.78 1.97
CA ALA A 88 8.09 -21.07 1.99
C ALA A 88 8.97 -21.54 3.16
N LYS A 89 8.40 -21.61 4.36
CA LYS A 89 9.08 -22.10 5.57
C LYS A 89 9.54 -23.55 5.43
N ALA A 90 8.65 -24.42 4.96
CA ALA A 90 8.93 -25.84 4.78
C ALA A 90 10.05 -26.10 3.74
N GLU A 91 10.19 -25.23 2.76
CA GLU A 91 11.22 -25.31 1.72
C GLU A 91 12.48 -24.48 2.01
N GLY A 92 12.63 -23.98 3.27
CA GLY A 92 13.85 -23.34 3.75
C GLY A 92 14.08 -21.90 3.30
N VAL A 93 13.02 -21.19 2.84
CA VAL A 93 13.09 -19.73 2.60
C VAL A 93 13.25 -19.04 3.95
N ARG A 94 14.14 -18.04 4.02
CA ARG A 94 14.47 -17.39 5.30
C ARG A 94 13.58 -16.18 5.61
N GLN A 95 13.02 -15.52 4.61
CA GLN A 95 12.23 -14.30 4.81
C GLN A 95 10.94 -14.32 4.00
N PHE A 96 9.85 -13.87 4.62
CA PHE A 96 8.56 -13.70 3.98
C PHE A 96 8.04 -12.28 4.24
N LEU A 97 7.93 -11.48 3.18
CA LEU A 97 7.40 -10.12 3.23
C LEU A 97 5.92 -10.15 2.82
N PHE A 98 5.05 -9.73 3.71
CA PHE A 98 3.61 -9.70 3.48
C PHE A 98 3.10 -8.29 3.25
N MET A 99 2.44 -8.06 2.10
CA MET A 99 1.80 -6.79 1.80
C MET A 99 0.43 -6.72 2.48
N SER A 100 0.41 -6.12 3.66
CA SER A 100 -0.80 -5.74 4.39
C SER A 100 -1.32 -4.37 3.93
N SER A 101 -1.98 -3.61 4.79
CA SER A 101 -2.57 -2.30 4.46
C SER A 101 -2.89 -1.49 5.71
N ALA A 102 -2.91 -0.17 5.60
CA ALA A 102 -3.48 0.73 6.60
C ALA A 102 -4.96 0.43 6.95
N SER A 103 -5.68 -0.28 6.08
CA SER A 103 -7.08 -0.67 6.30
C SER A 103 -7.29 -1.54 7.54
N VAL A 104 -6.24 -2.19 8.06
CA VAL A 104 -6.29 -2.97 9.30
C VAL A 104 -6.63 -2.12 10.53
N TYR A 105 -6.39 -0.82 10.49
CA TYR A 105 -6.77 0.12 11.55
C TYR A 105 -8.25 0.51 11.50
N GLY A 106 -8.91 0.40 10.35
CA GLY A 106 -10.33 0.73 10.17
C GLY A 106 -10.68 2.18 10.44
N LEU A 107 -9.74 3.10 10.22
CA LEU A 107 -9.89 4.52 10.51
C LEU A 107 -10.18 5.33 9.24
N ASP A 108 -11.17 6.20 9.34
CA ASP A 108 -11.47 7.25 8.37
C ASP A 108 -11.55 8.58 9.10
N ALA A 109 -10.84 9.58 8.63
CA ALA A 109 -10.85 10.91 9.25
C ALA A 109 -11.94 11.79 8.61
N PRO A 110 -12.86 12.35 9.40
CA PRO A 110 -13.81 13.34 8.91
C PRO A 110 -13.10 14.63 8.46
N VAL A 111 -13.68 15.32 7.47
CA VAL A 111 -13.18 16.63 7.00
C VAL A 111 -13.01 17.60 8.17
N GLY A 112 -11.79 18.14 8.30
CA GLY A 112 -11.42 19.08 9.36
C GLY A 112 -11.01 18.44 10.68
N LYS A 113 -10.90 17.10 10.74
CA LYS A 113 -10.28 16.37 11.86
C LYS A 113 -9.01 15.69 11.41
N VAL A 114 -8.01 15.67 12.27
CA VAL A 114 -6.76 14.92 12.07
C VAL A 114 -6.82 13.67 12.94
N ILE A 115 -6.60 12.51 12.33
CA ILE A 115 -6.40 11.24 13.02
C ILE A 115 -4.98 10.79 12.74
N MET A 116 -4.21 10.61 13.82
CA MET A 116 -2.84 10.11 13.76
C MET A 116 -2.82 8.65 14.20
N ILE A 117 -2.26 7.79 13.39
CA ILE A 117 -1.99 6.39 13.72
C ILE A 117 -0.63 6.33 14.39
N THR A 118 -0.60 5.80 15.60
CA THR A 118 0.60 5.62 16.43
C THR A 118 0.82 4.14 16.75
N LYS A 119 1.87 3.82 17.49
CA LYS A 119 2.15 2.45 17.96
C LYS A 119 1.02 1.87 18.83
N GLU A 120 0.33 2.74 19.55
CA GLU A 120 -0.77 2.38 20.46
C GLU A 120 -2.13 2.24 19.76
N THR A 121 -2.21 2.65 18.48
CA THR A 121 -3.48 2.58 17.74
C THR A 121 -3.91 1.13 17.52
N PRO A 122 -5.09 0.71 18.03
CA PRO A 122 -5.53 -0.67 17.92
C PRO A 122 -5.98 -1.01 16.50
N LEU A 123 -5.81 -2.28 16.12
CA LEU A 123 -6.34 -2.82 14.88
C LEU A 123 -7.85 -3.08 15.02
N ASN A 124 -8.66 -2.32 14.29
CA ASN A 124 -10.11 -2.42 14.30
C ASN A 124 -10.69 -2.27 12.87
N PRO A 125 -10.37 -3.19 11.95
CA PRO A 125 -10.82 -3.10 10.56
C PRO A 125 -12.35 -3.14 10.46
N ARG A 126 -12.90 -2.40 9.49
CA ARG A 126 -14.36 -2.22 9.31
C ARG A 126 -14.90 -2.84 8.02
N ASP A 127 -14.03 -3.29 7.15
CA ASP A 127 -14.39 -3.91 5.88
C ASP A 127 -13.72 -5.27 5.72
N ASN A 128 -14.25 -6.10 4.82
CA ASN A 128 -13.77 -7.46 4.59
C ASN A 128 -12.29 -7.49 4.18
N TYR A 129 -11.83 -6.46 3.47
CA TYR A 129 -10.43 -6.33 3.10
C TYR A 129 -9.51 -6.15 4.31
N GLY A 130 -9.79 -5.17 5.15
CA GLY A 130 -9.02 -4.93 6.37
C GLY A 130 -9.08 -6.11 7.34
N ILE A 131 -10.26 -6.75 7.48
CA ILE A 131 -10.45 -7.93 8.34
C ILE A 131 -9.58 -9.09 7.83
N SER A 132 -9.62 -9.40 6.53
CA SER A 132 -8.82 -10.49 5.96
C SER A 132 -7.31 -10.24 6.08
N LYS A 133 -6.86 -8.98 5.90
CA LYS A 133 -5.46 -8.62 6.10
C LYS A 133 -5.03 -8.76 7.57
N LYS A 134 -5.87 -8.36 8.53
CA LYS A 134 -5.60 -8.55 9.95
C LYS A 134 -5.48 -10.03 10.32
N HIS A 135 -6.40 -10.88 9.85
CA HIS A 135 -6.33 -12.33 10.07
C HIS A 135 -5.03 -12.95 9.50
N ALA A 136 -4.64 -12.49 8.30
CA ALA A 136 -3.37 -12.92 7.71
C ALA A 136 -2.17 -12.54 8.58
N GLU A 137 -2.10 -11.29 9.05
CA GLU A 137 -1.02 -10.85 9.96
C GLU A 137 -0.94 -11.68 11.23
N GLU A 138 -2.09 -11.95 11.87
CA GLU A 138 -2.17 -12.75 13.10
C GLU A 138 -1.71 -14.20 12.88
N SER A 139 -2.04 -14.78 11.74
CA SER A 139 -1.66 -16.14 11.38
C SER A 139 -0.19 -16.25 10.96
N LEU A 140 0.29 -15.30 10.15
CA LEU A 140 1.68 -15.26 9.69
C LEU A 140 2.67 -15.10 10.86
N ARG A 141 2.36 -14.21 11.82
CA ARG A 141 3.22 -14.01 13.01
C ARG A 141 3.45 -15.27 13.81
N LYS A 142 2.52 -16.24 13.79
CA LYS A 142 2.66 -17.54 14.48
C LYS A 142 3.64 -18.48 13.77
N LEU A 143 3.96 -18.20 12.49
CA LEU A 143 4.91 -18.99 11.70
C LEU A 143 6.36 -18.53 11.89
N GLN A 144 6.56 -17.33 12.45
CA GLN A 144 7.89 -16.76 12.66
C GLN A 144 8.68 -17.55 13.69
N ASP A 145 9.97 -17.77 13.41
CA ASP A 145 10.96 -18.33 14.33
C ASP A 145 12.37 -17.86 13.94
N ASP A 146 13.40 -18.41 14.57
CA ASP A 146 14.79 -18.02 14.33
C ASP A 146 15.28 -18.27 12.89
N GLN A 147 14.61 -19.13 12.14
CA GLN A 147 14.97 -19.48 10.76
C GLN A 147 14.03 -18.90 9.72
N PHE A 148 12.86 -18.41 10.13
CA PHE A 148 11.85 -17.87 9.24
C PHE A 148 11.31 -16.52 9.72
N ARG A 149 11.77 -15.45 9.10
CA ARG A 149 11.46 -14.07 9.45
C ARG A 149 10.24 -13.57 8.70
N ILE A 150 9.34 -12.89 9.39
CA ILE A 150 8.13 -12.31 8.81
C ILE A 150 8.20 -10.79 8.87
N ALA A 151 8.18 -10.14 7.71
CA ALA A 151 8.04 -8.68 7.58
C ALA A 151 6.63 -8.34 7.09
N ILE A 152 5.88 -7.59 7.88
CA ILE A 152 4.51 -7.17 7.57
C ILE A 152 4.53 -5.69 7.20
N LEU A 153 4.16 -5.34 5.97
CA LEU A 153 4.11 -3.96 5.51
C LEU A 153 2.65 -3.48 5.52
N ARG A 154 2.38 -2.37 6.21
CA ARG A 154 1.08 -1.70 6.26
C ARG A 154 1.14 -0.35 5.52
N PRO A 155 1.30 -0.34 4.20
CA PRO A 155 1.36 0.92 3.47
C PRO A 155 0.04 1.69 3.56
N PRO A 156 0.10 3.04 3.52
CA PRO A 156 -1.07 3.90 3.29
C PRO A 156 -1.47 3.83 1.81
N MET A 157 -2.14 4.85 1.28
CA MET A 157 -2.46 4.92 -0.14
C MET A 157 -1.18 4.96 -0.98
N ILE A 158 -0.96 3.93 -1.79
CA ILE A 158 0.16 3.85 -2.74
C ILE A 158 -0.24 4.56 -4.04
N TYR A 159 0.67 5.34 -4.62
CA TYR A 159 0.51 5.97 -5.92
C TYR A 159 1.78 5.87 -6.76
N GLY A 160 1.64 6.11 -8.06
CA GLY A 160 2.71 6.03 -9.05
C GLY A 160 2.13 5.72 -10.44
N LYS A 161 2.96 5.68 -11.45
CA LYS A 161 2.55 5.44 -12.84
C LYS A 161 1.77 4.12 -12.95
N GLY A 162 0.56 4.17 -13.52
CA GLY A 162 -0.30 3.00 -13.70
C GLY A 162 -1.06 2.55 -12.45
N CYS A 163 -0.97 3.23 -11.31
CA CYS A 163 -1.74 2.89 -10.10
C CYS A 163 -3.24 2.96 -10.35
N LYS A 164 -4.00 2.18 -9.57
CA LYS A 164 -5.47 2.20 -9.57
C LYS A 164 -5.99 2.93 -8.33
N GLY A 165 -7.29 3.23 -8.30
CA GLY A 165 -7.96 3.75 -7.11
C GLY A 165 -7.99 5.27 -6.98
N ASN A 166 -7.89 5.78 -5.74
CA ASN A 166 -8.19 7.17 -5.41
C ASN A 166 -7.29 8.20 -6.10
N TYR A 167 -6.01 7.88 -6.32
CA TYR A 167 -5.11 8.76 -7.07
C TYR A 167 -5.66 9.07 -8.46
N GLN A 168 -6.11 8.04 -9.20
CA GLN A 168 -6.65 8.21 -10.55
C GLN A 168 -7.91 9.12 -10.57
N THR A 169 -8.70 9.08 -9.50
CA THR A 169 -9.85 9.99 -9.36
C THR A 169 -9.39 11.43 -9.20
N MET A 170 -8.39 11.67 -8.35
CA MET A 170 -7.79 13.01 -8.18
C MET A 170 -7.13 13.50 -9.46
N ALA A 171 -6.39 12.65 -10.16
CA ALA A 171 -5.76 12.97 -11.43
C ALA A 171 -6.79 13.33 -12.52
N LYS A 172 -7.91 12.59 -12.59
CA LYS A 172 -9.01 12.94 -13.50
C LYS A 172 -9.62 14.30 -13.18
N LEU A 173 -9.82 14.62 -11.91
CA LEU A 173 -10.33 15.92 -11.48
C LEU A 173 -9.34 17.05 -11.81
N ALA A 174 -8.05 16.85 -11.50
CA ALA A 174 -6.98 17.81 -11.80
C ALA A 174 -6.89 18.15 -13.29
N ARG A 175 -7.04 17.13 -14.15
CA ARG A 175 -7.01 17.32 -15.61
C ARG A 175 -8.28 17.95 -16.20
N LYS A 176 -9.44 17.84 -15.50
CA LYS A 176 -10.74 18.30 -16.05
C LYS A 176 -11.21 19.62 -15.47
N LEU A 177 -10.97 19.88 -14.19
CA LEU A 177 -11.55 21.01 -13.50
C LEU A 177 -10.65 22.25 -13.62
N PRO A 178 -11.23 23.44 -13.89
CA PRO A 178 -10.49 24.70 -13.84
C PRO A 178 -10.32 25.23 -12.42
N VAL A 179 -11.15 24.73 -11.47
CA VAL A 179 -11.13 25.15 -10.08
C VAL A 179 -11.22 23.95 -9.15
N PHE A 180 -10.60 24.02 -7.96
CA PHE A 180 -10.65 22.96 -6.96
C PHE A 180 -10.72 23.56 -5.55
N PRO A 181 -11.41 22.93 -4.59
CA PRO A 181 -11.48 23.42 -3.21
C PRO A 181 -10.10 23.47 -2.57
N LYS A 182 -9.74 24.59 -1.94
CA LYS A 182 -8.56 24.68 -1.09
C LYS A 182 -8.91 24.17 0.31
N VAL A 183 -8.43 22.98 0.66
CA VAL A 183 -8.69 22.31 1.93
C VAL A 183 -7.39 22.14 2.70
N ARG A 184 -7.45 22.35 4.01
CA ARG A 184 -6.33 22.04 4.90
C ARG A 184 -6.52 20.61 5.40
N ASN A 185 -5.80 19.67 4.81
CA ASN A 185 -5.75 18.30 5.27
C ASN A 185 -4.33 17.74 5.13
N GLN A 186 -4.08 16.64 5.82
CA GLN A 186 -2.80 15.92 5.80
C GLN A 186 -3.08 14.44 5.65
N ARG A 187 -2.34 13.78 4.77
CA ARG A 187 -2.52 12.35 4.51
C ARG A 187 -1.17 11.68 4.36
N SER A 188 -1.02 10.55 5.00
CA SER A 188 0.07 9.63 4.64
C SER A 188 -0.21 9.04 3.28
N MET A 189 0.78 9.11 2.41
CA MET A 189 0.79 8.46 1.11
C MET A 189 2.17 7.87 0.85
N LEU A 190 2.27 6.94 -0.06
CA LEU A 190 3.54 6.31 -0.40
C LEU A 190 3.70 6.21 -1.91
N TYR A 191 4.76 6.81 -2.42
CA TYR A 191 5.12 6.67 -3.82
C TYR A 191 5.65 5.26 -4.11
N MET A 192 5.32 4.71 -5.28
CA MET A 192 5.63 3.30 -5.60
C MET A 192 7.13 2.99 -5.58
N GLU A 193 8.00 3.89 -6.06
CA GLU A 193 9.44 3.64 -5.99
C GLU A 193 10.01 3.77 -4.58
N ASN A 194 9.44 4.64 -3.73
CA ASN A 194 9.79 4.70 -2.31
C ASN A 194 9.42 3.38 -1.60
N LEU A 195 8.26 2.79 -1.94
CA LEU A 195 7.89 1.46 -1.45
C LEU A 195 8.83 0.37 -1.99
N ALA A 196 9.21 0.43 -3.25
CA ALA A 196 10.09 -0.57 -3.86
C ALA A 196 11.49 -0.53 -3.23
N GLU A 197 12.02 0.68 -2.97
CA GLU A 197 13.27 0.86 -2.23
C GLU A 197 13.15 0.34 -0.81
N PHE A 198 12.05 0.63 -0.12
CA PHE A 198 11.82 0.14 1.22
C PHE A 198 11.81 -1.41 1.27
N ILE A 199 11.13 -2.06 0.32
CA ILE A 199 11.12 -3.52 0.19
C ILE A 199 12.55 -4.05 -0.08
N ARG A 200 13.32 -3.39 -0.95
CA ARG A 200 14.71 -3.75 -1.21
C ARG A 200 15.55 -3.73 0.07
N LEU A 201 15.43 -2.67 0.85
CA LEU A 201 16.14 -2.52 2.12
C LEU A 201 15.72 -3.59 3.15
N LEU A 202 14.42 -3.90 3.27
CA LEU A 202 13.95 -4.98 4.13
C LEU A 202 14.51 -6.35 3.72
N ILE A 203 14.65 -6.60 2.43
CA ILE A 203 15.26 -7.84 1.90
C ILE A 203 16.75 -7.88 2.22
N ASP A 204 17.46 -6.77 2.04
CA ASP A 204 18.90 -6.70 2.33
C ASP A 204 19.22 -6.91 3.80
N ASP A 205 18.42 -6.32 4.66
CA ASP A 205 18.60 -6.38 6.11
C ASP A 205 17.98 -7.66 6.72
N GLU A 206 17.33 -8.50 5.91
CA GLU A 206 16.53 -9.65 6.38
C GLU A 206 15.62 -9.25 7.55
N ALA A 207 15.01 -8.06 7.42
CA ALA A 207 14.23 -7.43 8.47
C ALA A 207 12.96 -8.22 8.78
N GLU A 208 12.54 -8.18 10.04
CA GLU A 208 11.30 -8.78 10.53
C GLU A 208 10.51 -7.78 11.37
N GLY A 209 9.21 -8.01 11.52
CA GLY A 209 8.32 -7.14 12.31
C GLY A 209 7.26 -6.44 11.48
N ILE A 210 6.72 -5.35 12.02
CA ILE A 210 5.65 -4.57 11.40
C ILE A 210 6.18 -3.21 10.99
N PHE A 211 5.93 -2.85 9.73
CA PHE A 211 6.41 -1.62 9.11
C PHE A 211 5.25 -0.82 8.51
N CYS A 212 5.26 0.49 8.74
CA CYS A 212 4.27 1.43 8.22
C CYS A 212 4.94 2.49 7.33
N PRO A 213 5.50 2.11 6.15
CA PRO A 213 6.23 3.05 5.31
C PRO A 213 5.30 4.14 4.77
N GLN A 214 5.81 5.38 4.70
CA GLN A 214 5.14 6.52 4.07
C GLN A 214 6.19 7.45 3.43
N ASN A 215 5.76 8.39 2.59
CA ASN A 215 6.66 9.45 2.14
C ASN A 215 7.15 10.29 3.33
N ASN A 216 8.25 11.00 3.15
CA ASN A 216 8.86 11.86 4.17
C ASN A 216 8.06 13.13 4.48
N GLU A 217 6.94 13.35 3.80
CA GLU A 217 6.01 14.45 4.03
C GLU A 217 4.55 14.02 3.93
N TYR A 218 3.69 14.72 4.69
CA TYR A 218 2.25 14.52 4.54
C TYR A 218 1.72 15.26 3.31
N VAL A 219 0.86 14.59 2.58
CA VAL A 219 0.27 15.14 1.36
C VAL A 219 -1.01 15.91 1.68
N ASN A 220 -1.09 17.16 1.22
CA ASN A 220 -2.34 17.91 1.16
C ASN A 220 -3.05 17.58 -0.17
N THR A 221 -4.34 17.27 -0.11
CA THR A 221 -5.10 16.88 -1.33
C THR A 221 -5.18 18.01 -2.35
N SER A 222 -5.34 19.26 -1.91
CA SER A 222 -5.42 20.40 -2.83
C SER A 222 -4.08 20.68 -3.50
N ASP A 223 -2.99 20.58 -2.75
CA ASP A 223 -1.64 20.76 -3.28
C ASP A 223 -1.29 19.64 -4.26
N MET A 224 -1.65 18.39 -3.93
CA MET A 224 -1.48 17.25 -4.84
C MET A 224 -2.23 17.44 -6.16
N VAL A 225 -3.50 17.85 -6.10
CA VAL A 225 -4.30 18.14 -7.31
C VAL A 225 -3.70 19.26 -8.13
N ASN A 226 -3.16 20.29 -7.48
CA ASN A 226 -2.45 21.37 -8.14
C ASN A 226 -1.17 20.89 -8.85
N LEU A 227 -0.35 20.08 -8.17
CA LEU A 227 0.87 19.50 -8.75
C LEU A 227 0.55 18.60 -9.95
N ILE A 228 -0.51 17.77 -9.86
CA ILE A 228 -0.97 16.94 -10.97
C ILE A 228 -1.41 17.80 -12.18
N ALA A 229 -2.16 18.88 -11.93
CA ALA A 229 -2.57 19.78 -12.99
C ALA A 229 -1.35 20.42 -13.69
N HIS A 230 -0.38 20.91 -12.90
CA HIS A 230 0.86 21.48 -13.42
C HIS A 230 1.68 20.46 -14.21
N ALA A 231 1.81 19.23 -13.74
CA ALA A 231 2.50 18.16 -14.47
C ALA A 231 1.86 17.86 -15.85
N ASN A 232 0.56 18.13 -15.97
CA ASN A 232 -0.18 18.02 -17.25
C ASN A 232 -0.26 19.33 -18.05
N GLY A 233 0.57 20.34 -17.74
CA GLY A 233 0.62 21.62 -18.43
C GLY A 233 -0.60 22.52 -18.20
N LYS A 234 -1.35 22.32 -17.10
CA LYS A 234 -2.58 23.06 -16.77
C LYS A 234 -2.43 23.83 -15.46
N GLY A 235 -3.05 25.02 -15.41
CA GLY A 235 -3.32 25.72 -14.17
C GLY A 235 -4.68 25.31 -13.59
N ILE A 236 -4.74 25.15 -12.27
CA ILE A 236 -6.00 24.97 -11.55
C ILE A 236 -6.09 26.01 -10.43
N MET A 237 -7.23 26.69 -10.31
CA MET A 237 -7.43 27.69 -9.27
C MET A 237 -7.92 27.03 -7.99
N LEU A 238 -7.17 27.18 -6.89
CA LEU A 238 -7.58 26.69 -5.58
C LEU A 238 -8.45 27.75 -4.87
N ILE A 239 -9.72 27.42 -4.63
CA ILE A 239 -10.70 28.37 -4.04
C ILE A 239 -10.96 27.97 -2.57
N GLY A 240 -10.68 28.91 -1.65
CA GLY A 240 -10.95 28.78 -0.21
C GLY A 240 -12.44 28.97 0.14
N GLY A 241 -12.79 28.72 1.39
CA GLY A 241 -14.14 28.99 1.92
C GLY A 241 -15.17 27.88 1.74
N PHE A 242 -14.87 26.80 1.01
CA PHE A 242 -15.80 25.70 0.71
C PHE A 242 -15.79 24.56 1.73
N THR A 243 -15.04 24.66 2.81
CA THR A 243 -14.95 23.57 3.82
C THR A 243 -16.31 23.23 4.43
N TRP A 244 -17.20 24.21 4.58
CA TRP A 244 -18.57 23.98 5.07
C TRP A 244 -19.41 23.16 4.07
N ALA A 245 -19.29 23.43 2.78
CA ALA A 245 -19.99 22.68 1.74
C ALA A 245 -19.49 21.23 1.66
N LEU A 246 -18.18 21.01 1.80
CA LEU A 246 -17.62 19.66 1.90
C LEU A 246 -18.12 18.91 3.15
N LYS A 247 -18.29 19.62 4.27
CA LYS A 247 -18.89 19.03 5.48
C LYS A 247 -20.36 18.63 5.28
N LEU A 248 -21.12 19.35 4.48
CA LEU A 248 -22.49 18.96 4.12
C LEU A 248 -22.52 17.78 3.13
N LEU A 249 -21.66 17.79 2.13
CA LEU A 249 -21.56 16.73 1.12
C LEU A 249 -21.10 15.38 1.70
N ARG A 250 -20.33 15.38 2.81
CA ARG A 250 -19.92 14.14 3.49
C ARG A 250 -21.12 13.31 3.97
N CYS A 251 -22.25 13.96 4.33
CA CYS A 251 -23.47 13.27 4.75
C CYS A 251 -24.09 12.46 3.60
N ALA A 252 -23.82 12.83 2.36
CA ALA A 252 -24.35 12.16 1.19
C ALA A 252 -23.39 11.09 0.62
N THR A 253 -22.07 11.26 0.79
CA THR A 253 -21.08 10.31 0.23
C THR A 253 -19.85 10.20 1.14
N GLY A 254 -19.49 8.98 1.57
CA GLY A 254 -18.26 8.70 2.32
C GLY A 254 -16.96 8.99 1.53
N ILE A 255 -17.07 9.33 0.25
CA ILE A 255 -15.94 9.66 -0.63
C ILE A 255 -15.25 10.96 -0.19
N VAL A 256 -16.03 11.92 0.32
CA VAL A 256 -15.51 13.22 0.75
C VAL A 256 -14.53 13.08 1.91
N ASP A 257 -14.85 12.28 2.91
CA ASP A 257 -13.96 12.02 4.05
C ASP A 257 -12.69 11.27 3.60
N LYS A 258 -12.82 10.33 2.66
CA LYS A 258 -11.67 9.62 2.07
C LYS A 258 -10.76 10.51 1.24
N ALA A 259 -11.28 11.58 0.63
CA ALA A 259 -10.49 12.51 -0.19
C ALA A 259 -9.91 13.66 0.64
N PHE A 260 -10.67 14.22 1.57
CA PHE A 260 -10.37 15.47 2.26
C PHE A 260 -10.18 15.34 3.78
N GLY A 261 -10.35 14.15 4.35
CA GLY A 261 -10.00 13.86 5.74
C GLY A 261 -8.49 13.80 5.94
N SER A 262 -8.04 13.96 7.18
CA SER A 262 -6.62 13.86 7.54
C SER A 262 -6.36 12.57 8.32
N LEU A 263 -5.82 11.58 7.63
CA LEU A 263 -5.39 10.31 8.22
C LEU A 263 -3.90 10.13 7.96
N CYS A 264 -3.11 10.13 9.03
CA CYS A 264 -1.66 10.07 8.95
C CYS A 264 -1.10 8.98 9.83
N TYR A 265 0.02 8.41 9.44
CA TYR A 265 0.94 7.73 10.34
C TYR A 265 1.80 8.76 11.06
N ASP A 266 2.06 8.53 12.34
CA ASP A 266 3.17 9.21 13.00
C ASP A 266 4.48 8.84 12.29
N PHE A 267 5.36 9.82 12.09
CA PHE A 267 6.65 9.59 11.44
C PHE A 267 7.51 8.58 12.20
N GLU A 268 7.35 8.47 13.52
CA GLU A 268 8.06 7.43 14.31
C GLU A 268 7.72 6.01 13.86
N LEU A 269 6.49 5.76 13.35
CA LEU A 269 6.10 4.46 12.80
C LEU A 269 6.78 4.12 11.48
N SER A 270 7.21 5.15 10.76
CA SER A 270 7.76 5.05 9.41
C SER A 270 9.27 5.15 9.39
N ASN A 271 9.88 5.42 10.53
CA ASN A 271 11.33 5.49 10.66
C ASN A 271 11.95 4.13 10.35
N TYR A 272 12.96 4.17 9.51
CA TYR A 272 13.83 3.04 9.22
C TYR A 272 15.30 3.47 9.32
N THR A 273 16.19 2.53 9.51
CA THR A 273 17.63 2.82 9.70
C THR A 273 18.30 3.42 8.47
N LYS A 274 17.70 3.23 7.30
CA LYS A 274 18.17 3.71 6.00
C LYS A 274 17.10 4.56 5.33
N GLU A 275 17.54 5.56 4.55
CA GLU A 275 16.64 6.37 3.74
C GLU A 275 16.02 5.53 2.61
N TYR A 276 14.71 5.56 2.50
CA TYR A 276 13.95 4.85 1.46
C TYR A 276 13.08 5.77 0.59
N CYS A 277 12.97 7.05 0.95
CA CYS A 277 12.24 8.02 0.14
C CYS A 277 13.15 8.58 -0.97
N VAL A 278 13.28 7.82 -2.06
CA VAL A 278 14.13 8.16 -3.20
C VAL A 278 13.59 9.29 -4.07
N LYS A 279 12.32 9.65 -3.88
CA LYS A 279 11.64 10.76 -4.56
C LYS A 279 10.80 11.55 -3.57
N ASP A 280 10.83 12.88 -3.69
CA ASP A 280 9.91 13.76 -2.99
C ASP A 280 8.52 13.78 -3.66
N LEU A 281 7.58 14.55 -3.08
CA LEU A 281 6.21 14.62 -3.59
C LEU A 281 6.14 15.20 -5.00
N GLN A 282 6.89 16.26 -5.29
CA GLN A 282 6.85 16.95 -6.58
C GLN A 282 7.44 16.06 -7.69
N GLU A 283 8.61 15.48 -7.46
CA GLU A 283 9.27 14.57 -8.38
C GLU A 283 8.40 13.34 -8.67
N SER A 284 7.84 12.74 -7.62
CA SER A 284 7.02 11.53 -7.72
C SER A 284 5.71 11.75 -8.48
N ILE A 285 5.08 12.93 -8.32
CA ILE A 285 3.87 13.28 -9.10
C ILE A 285 4.24 13.53 -10.57
N LEU A 286 5.32 14.26 -10.84
CA LEU A 286 5.77 14.50 -12.20
C LEU A 286 6.02 13.20 -12.95
N GLU A 287 6.71 12.25 -12.33
CA GLU A 287 7.00 10.94 -12.90
C GLU A 287 5.75 10.05 -13.05
N THR A 288 4.78 10.21 -12.14
CA THR A 288 3.49 9.50 -12.22
C THR A 288 2.65 9.93 -13.41
N GLU A 289 2.72 11.22 -13.80
CA GLU A 289 1.89 11.81 -14.85
C GLU A 289 2.54 11.79 -16.26
N GLN A 290 3.81 11.47 -16.36
CA GLN A 290 4.51 11.21 -17.64
C GLN A 290 4.23 9.79 -18.16
#